data_e22730d9efbc675430e344399eb0d930
#
_entry.id   e22730d9efbc675430e344399eb0d930
#
_cell.length_a   1.000
_cell.length_b   1.000
_cell.length_c   1.000
_cell.angle_alpha   90.00
_cell.angle_beta   90.00
_cell.angle_gamma   90.00
#
_symmetry.space_group_name_H-M   'P 1'
#
loop_
_entity.id
_entity.type
_entity.pdbx_description
1 polymer ?
#
loop_
_entity_poly.entity_id
_entity_poly.type
_entity_poly.pdbx_seq_one_letter_code
_entity_poly.pdbx_strand_id
1 'polypeptide(L)'
;MTAVFKKVWNLITSILVALVVLLAIALVGVRLIGLRTYVVLSGSMEPAYPTGSLIYVKEVDVHQLKEKDVITFMIDEDTIATHRIIEVLVDEEDSSVVRFRTQGEANDSPDGSLVHYKNVIGSPIFCVPYLGYVANFIQNPPGKYLSIGFGAILLVLVFLPDLLGDDGENKKKDKVKE
;
A
#
# COMPACT_ATOMS: atom_id res chain seq x y z
N MET A 1 19.86 34.73 -1.92
CA MET A 1 20.23 33.31 -2.08
C MET A 1 21.05 33.13 -3.34
N THR A 2 22.19 32.40 -3.31
CA THR A 2 23.00 32.15 -4.50
C THR A 2 22.26 31.24 -5.49
N ALA A 3 22.47 31.43 -6.81
CA ALA A 3 21.82 30.62 -7.85
C ALA A 3 22.10 29.11 -7.69
N VAL A 4 23.28 28.77 -7.18
CA VAL A 4 23.67 27.38 -6.90
C VAL A 4 22.83 26.80 -5.76
N PHE A 5 22.62 27.55 -4.68
CA PHE A 5 21.79 27.12 -3.55
C PHE A 5 20.34 26.85 -4.01
N LYS A 6 19.75 27.74 -4.82
CA LYS A 6 18.38 27.55 -5.35
C LYS A 6 18.29 26.29 -6.22
N LYS A 7 19.30 26.00 -7.05
CA LYS A 7 19.32 24.76 -7.87
C LYS A 7 19.39 23.49 -7.01
N VAL A 8 20.28 23.47 -6.02
CA VAL A 8 20.43 22.32 -5.11
C VAL A 8 19.15 22.11 -4.29
N TRP A 9 18.57 23.20 -3.75
CA TRP A 9 17.32 23.15 -3.03
C TRP A 9 16.17 22.57 -3.85
N ASN A 10 15.97 23.09 -5.08
CA ASN A 10 14.93 22.61 -5.97
C ASN A 10 15.13 21.14 -6.36
N LEU A 11 16.38 20.70 -6.54
CA LEU A 11 16.66 19.30 -6.83
C LEU A 11 16.26 18.39 -5.65
N ILE A 12 16.66 18.74 -4.43
CA ILE A 12 16.36 17.97 -3.22
C ILE A 12 14.85 17.90 -2.99
N THR A 13 14.15 19.04 -3.04
CA THR A 13 12.70 19.09 -2.85
C THR A 13 11.95 18.34 -3.93
N SER A 14 12.38 18.40 -5.20
CA SER A 14 11.78 17.63 -6.30
C SER A 14 11.94 16.13 -6.11
N ILE A 15 13.11 15.66 -5.68
CA ILE A 15 13.33 14.23 -5.37
C ILE A 15 12.42 13.80 -4.23
N LEU A 16 12.32 14.59 -3.17
CA LEU A 16 11.51 14.28 -2.01
C LEU A 16 10.01 14.23 -2.37
N VAL A 17 9.53 15.18 -3.15
CA VAL A 17 8.14 15.17 -3.68
C VAL A 17 7.90 13.94 -4.54
N ALA A 18 8.83 13.61 -5.45
CA ALA A 18 8.70 12.42 -6.30
C ALA A 18 8.60 11.13 -5.47
N LEU A 19 9.40 10.99 -4.40
CA LEU A 19 9.32 9.84 -3.49
C LEU A 19 7.96 9.77 -2.77
N VAL A 20 7.44 10.90 -2.30
CA VAL A 20 6.13 10.95 -1.65
C VAL A 20 5.01 10.60 -2.63
N VAL A 21 5.08 11.09 -3.86
CA VAL A 21 4.10 10.77 -4.92
C VAL A 21 4.14 9.28 -5.28
N LEU A 22 5.35 8.71 -5.46
CA LEU A 22 5.51 7.28 -5.72
C LEU A 22 4.95 6.43 -4.57
N LEU A 23 5.21 6.82 -3.33
CA LEU A 23 4.65 6.14 -2.17
C LEU A 23 3.11 6.24 -2.13
N ALA A 24 2.55 7.41 -2.43
CA ALA A 24 1.10 7.59 -2.50
C ALA A 24 0.46 6.72 -3.60
N ILE A 25 1.11 6.63 -4.76
CA ILE A 25 0.69 5.73 -5.85
C ILE A 25 0.73 4.27 -5.38
N ALA A 26 1.82 3.84 -4.75
CA ALA A 26 1.96 2.46 -4.27
C ALA A 26 0.94 2.09 -3.20
N LEU A 27 0.57 3.00 -2.30
CA LEU A 27 -0.34 2.72 -1.18
C LEU A 27 -1.82 2.91 -1.53
N VAL A 28 -2.14 3.89 -2.37
CA VAL A 28 -3.52 4.32 -2.64
C VAL A 28 -3.87 4.28 -4.12
N GLY A 29 -2.96 4.75 -4.99
CA GLY A 29 -3.20 4.89 -6.43
C GLY A 29 -3.52 3.56 -7.12
N VAL A 30 -2.98 2.45 -6.62
CA VAL A 30 -3.25 1.10 -7.15
C VAL A 30 -4.71 0.68 -7.05
N ARG A 31 -5.51 1.32 -6.18
CA ARG A 31 -6.96 1.09 -6.09
C ARG A 31 -7.69 1.52 -7.36
N LEU A 32 -7.16 2.51 -8.07
CA LEU A 32 -7.74 2.99 -9.34
C LEU A 32 -7.69 1.95 -10.45
N ILE A 33 -6.78 1.00 -10.36
CA ILE A 33 -6.65 -0.14 -11.30
C ILE A 33 -7.25 -1.44 -10.73
N GLY A 34 -8.10 -1.34 -9.68
CA GLY A 34 -8.83 -2.45 -9.10
C GLY A 34 -8.03 -3.33 -8.15
N LEU A 35 -6.84 -2.89 -7.68
CA LEU A 35 -6.06 -3.61 -6.68
C LEU A 35 -6.42 -3.15 -5.27
N ARG A 36 -6.44 -4.10 -4.34
CA ARG A 36 -6.56 -3.85 -2.90
C ARG A 36 -5.24 -4.15 -2.23
N THR A 37 -4.85 -3.33 -1.24
CA THR A 37 -3.60 -3.50 -0.51
C THR A 37 -3.85 -3.98 0.91
N TYR A 38 -3.08 -4.97 1.35
CA TYR A 38 -3.14 -5.49 2.72
C TYR A 38 -1.73 -5.62 3.30
N VAL A 39 -1.61 -5.33 4.60
CA VAL A 39 -0.35 -5.50 5.33
C VAL A 39 -0.30 -6.92 5.90
N VAL A 40 0.79 -7.62 5.67
CA VAL A 40 1.05 -8.93 6.27
C VAL A 40 1.47 -8.75 7.71
N LEU A 41 0.63 -9.17 8.65
CA LEU A 41 0.84 -8.97 10.09
C LEU A 41 1.41 -10.21 10.79
N SER A 42 1.27 -11.39 10.20
CA SER A 42 1.72 -12.67 10.78
C SER A 42 2.65 -13.43 9.85
N GLY A 43 3.40 -14.38 10.41
CA GLY A 43 4.33 -15.23 9.66
C GLY A 43 3.70 -16.48 9.04
N SER A 44 2.36 -16.65 9.08
CA SER A 44 1.68 -17.86 8.60
C SER A 44 1.98 -18.22 7.13
N MET A 45 2.36 -17.24 6.32
CA MET A 45 2.69 -17.41 4.90
C MET A 45 4.18 -17.22 4.61
N GLU A 46 5.04 -17.27 5.61
CA GLU A 46 6.48 -17.26 5.37
C GLU A 46 6.94 -18.59 4.73
N PRO A 47 7.94 -18.57 3.84
CA PRO A 47 8.68 -17.41 3.37
C PRO A 47 8.03 -16.63 2.21
N ALA A 48 6.90 -17.08 1.64
CA ALA A 48 6.32 -16.49 0.42
C ALA A 48 5.84 -15.04 0.62
N TYR A 49 5.23 -14.75 1.76
CA TYR A 49 4.76 -13.40 2.14
C TYR A 49 5.29 -13.06 3.54
N PRO A 50 6.50 -12.48 3.64
CA PRO A 50 7.12 -12.17 4.93
C PRO A 50 6.31 -11.15 5.73
N THR A 51 6.34 -11.29 7.06
CA THR A 51 5.74 -10.31 7.98
C THR A 51 6.26 -8.90 7.70
N GLY A 52 5.37 -7.91 7.74
CA GLY A 52 5.69 -6.50 7.42
C GLY A 52 5.69 -6.18 5.93
N SER A 53 5.35 -7.14 5.07
CA SER A 53 5.16 -6.89 3.64
C SER A 53 3.82 -6.20 3.36
N LEU A 54 3.74 -5.53 2.21
CA LEU A 54 2.49 -5.08 1.60
C LEU A 54 2.17 -5.99 0.42
N ILE A 55 1.00 -6.63 0.44
CA ILE A 55 0.51 -7.43 -0.68
C ILE A 55 -0.54 -6.66 -1.47
N TYR A 56 -0.52 -6.87 -2.79
CA TYR A 56 -1.47 -6.30 -3.74
C TYR A 56 -2.37 -7.42 -4.23
N VAL A 57 -3.65 -7.34 -3.87
CA VAL A 57 -4.65 -8.36 -4.13
C VAL A 57 -5.55 -7.92 -5.27
N LYS A 58 -5.72 -8.80 -6.25
CA LYS A 58 -6.63 -8.62 -7.38
C LYS A 58 -7.83 -9.53 -7.20
N GLU A 59 -9.02 -9.01 -7.48
CA GLU A 59 -10.23 -9.81 -7.55
C GLU A 59 -10.12 -10.89 -8.63
N VAL A 60 -10.59 -12.09 -8.35
CA VAL A 60 -10.48 -13.26 -9.23
C VAL A 60 -11.83 -13.97 -9.32
N ASP A 61 -12.02 -14.69 -10.41
CA ASP A 61 -13.16 -15.60 -10.53
C ASP A 61 -12.94 -16.80 -9.59
N VAL A 62 -13.78 -16.91 -8.58
CA VAL A 62 -13.67 -17.93 -7.53
C VAL A 62 -13.85 -19.36 -8.08
N HIS A 63 -14.56 -19.53 -9.22
CA HIS A 63 -14.76 -20.83 -9.85
C HIS A 63 -13.57 -21.30 -10.69
N GLN A 64 -12.58 -20.42 -10.91
CA GLN A 64 -11.33 -20.77 -11.59
C GLN A 64 -10.19 -21.07 -10.60
N LEU A 65 -10.43 -20.85 -9.32
CA LEU A 65 -9.45 -21.15 -8.27
C LEU A 65 -9.27 -22.66 -8.12
N LYS A 66 -8.03 -23.06 -7.88
CA LYS A 66 -7.62 -24.44 -7.75
C LYS A 66 -6.66 -24.64 -6.59
N GLU A 67 -6.38 -25.89 -6.27
CA GLU A 67 -5.33 -26.25 -5.32
C GLU A 67 -4.01 -25.58 -5.67
N LYS A 68 -3.29 -25.16 -4.65
CA LYS A 68 -2.03 -24.39 -4.66
C LYS A 68 -2.16 -22.89 -4.97
N ASP A 69 -3.33 -22.39 -5.39
CA ASP A 69 -3.54 -20.95 -5.48
C ASP A 69 -3.55 -20.32 -4.09
N VAL A 70 -3.08 -19.08 -3.99
CA VAL A 70 -3.14 -18.31 -2.74
C VAL A 70 -4.30 -17.35 -2.83
N ILE A 71 -5.13 -17.33 -1.78
CA ILE A 71 -6.27 -16.44 -1.68
C ILE A 71 -6.19 -15.57 -0.43
N THR A 72 -6.68 -14.35 -0.56
CA THR A 72 -6.96 -13.44 0.55
C THR A 72 -8.46 -13.45 0.78
N PHE A 73 -8.88 -13.70 2.00
CA PHE A 73 -10.29 -13.89 2.36
C PHE A 73 -10.62 -13.34 3.74
N MET A 74 -11.90 -13.11 3.99
CA MET A 74 -12.42 -12.68 5.28
C MET A 74 -12.69 -13.91 6.15
N ILE A 75 -12.11 -13.93 7.34
CA ILE A 75 -12.46 -14.91 8.39
C ILE A 75 -13.73 -14.45 9.10
N ASP A 76 -13.78 -13.18 9.47
CA ASP A 76 -14.89 -12.47 10.07
C ASP A 76 -14.96 -11.01 9.57
N GLU A 77 -15.83 -10.16 10.15
CA GLU A 77 -16.05 -8.78 9.70
C GLU A 77 -14.77 -7.91 9.76
N ASP A 78 -13.86 -8.21 10.70
CA ASP A 78 -12.67 -7.41 10.98
C ASP A 78 -11.35 -8.14 10.64
N THR A 79 -11.41 -9.45 10.39
CA THR A 79 -10.22 -10.29 10.24
C THR A 79 -10.07 -10.80 8.81
N ILE A 80 -8.93 -10.48 8.20
CA ILE A 80 -8.56 -10.92 6.86
C ILE A 80 -7.33 -11.83 6.96
N ALA A 81 -7.36 -12.96 6.26
CA ALA A 81 -6.24 -13.88 6.12
C ALA A 81 -5.83 -14.04 4.65
N THR A 82 -4.60 -14.46 4.45
CA THR A 82 -4.08 -14.87 3.15
C THR A 82 -3.42 -16.22 3.34
N HIS A 83 -4.00 -17.26 2.75
CA HIS A 83 -3.50 -18.63 2.85
C HIS A 83 -3.57 -19.35 1.50
N ARG A 84 -2.91 -20.49 1.41
CA ARG A 84 -2.90 -21.34 0.21
C ARG A 84 -4.07 -22.33 0.25
N ILE A 85 -4.73 -22.51 -0.89
CA ILE A 85 -5.76 -23.54 -1.09
C ILE A 85 -5.06 -24.90 -1.12
N ILE A 86 -5.50 -25.81 -0.27
CA ILE A 86 -5.07 -27.21 -0.23
C ILE A 86 -6.13 -28.18 -0.75
N GLU A 87 -7.40 -27.73 -0.79
CA GLU A 87 -8.52 -28.52 -1.31
C GLU A 87 -9.63 -27.59 -1.78
N VAL A 88 -10.29 -27.95 -2.89
CA VAL A 88 -11.46 -27.25 -3.42
C VAL A 88 -12.66 -28.17 -3.29
N LEU A 89 -13.71 -27.72 -2.59
CA LEU A 89 -14.92 -28.46 -2.30
C LEU A 89 -16.08 -27.78 -3.01
N VAL A 90 -16.72 -28.50 -3.93
CA VAL A 90 -17.94 -28.07 -4.61
C VAL A 90 -19.13 -28.69 -3.90
N ASP A 91 -20.18 -27.94 -3.65
CA ASP A 91 -21.38 -28.43 -2.99
C ASP A 91 -22.12 -29.40 -3.94
N GLU A 92 -22.59 -30.52 -3.39
CA GLU A 92 -23.22 -31.58 -4.19
C GLU A 92 -24.63 -31.17 -4.69
N GLU A 93 -25.33 -30.30 -3.94
CA GLU A 93 -26.68 -29.84 -4.28
C GLU A 93 -26.66 -28.58 -5.17
N ASP A 94 -25.63 -27.72 -5.00
CA ASP A 94 -25.48 -26.49 -5.76
C ASP A 94 -24.02 -26.28 -6.19
N SER A 95 -23.71 -26.62 -7.41
CA SER A 95 -22.37 -26.47 -8.00
C SER A 95 -21.87 -25.02 -8.06
N SER A 96 -22.74 -24.03 -7.85
CA SER A 96 -22.32 -22.63 -7.73
C SER A 96 -21.69 -22.31 -6.37
N VAL A 97 -21.88 -23.18 -5.36
CA VAL A 97 -21.33 -23.02 -4.02
C VAL A 97 -20.00 -23.75 -3.92
N VAL A 98 -18.91 -22.98 -3.83
CA VAL A 98 -17.55 -23.50 -3.68
C VAL A 98 -17.02 -23.11 -2.28
N ARG A 99 -16.33 -24.04 -1.64
CA ARG A 99 -15.60 -23.82 -0.40
C ARG A 99 -14.14 -24.23 -0.57
N PHE A 100 -13.28 -23.55 0.13
CA PHE A 100 -11.84 -23.81 0.06
C PHE A 100 -11.32 -24.22 1.44
N ARG A 101 -10.59 -25.32 1.49
CA ARG A 101 -9.75 -25.66 2.65
C ARG A 101 -8.43 -24.97 2.42
N THR A 102 -7.99 -24.19 3.40
CA THR A 102 -6.79 -23.36 3.31
C THR A 102 -5.79 -23.73 4.39
N GLN A 103 -4.53 -23.37 4.15
CA GLN A 103 -3.43 -23.54 5.11
C GLN A 103 -2.37 -22.47 4.86
N GLY A 104 -1.87 -21.86 5.94
CA GLY A 104 -0.65 -21.03 5.88
C GLY A 104 0.57 -21.87 5.59
N GLU A 105 1.50 -21.36 4.79
CA GLU A 105 2.71 -22.13 4.41
C GLU A 105 3.59 -22.51 5.59
N ALA A 106 3.62 -21.68 6.63
CA ALA A 106 4.39 -21.94 7.86
C ALA A 106 3.56 -22.68 8.94
N ASN A 107 2.31 -23.05 8.66
CA ASN A 107 1.46 -23.74 9.61
C ASN A 107 1.57 -25.27 9.45
N ASP A 108 1.60 -26.00 10.56
CA ASP A 108 1.69 -27.47 10.56
C ASP A 108 0.36 -28.16 10.20
N SER A 109 -0.77 -27.43 10.28
CA SER A 109 -2.10 -27.98 10.05
C SER A 109 -2.99 -27.03 9.26
N PRO A 110 -3.99 -27.56 8.53
CA PRO A 110 -5.00 -26.77 7.84
C PRO A 110 -5.79 -25.84 8.78
N ASP A 111 -6.36 -24.80 8.19
CA ASP A 111 -7.26 -23.89 8.91
C ASP A 111 -8.49 -24.66 9.43
N GLY A 112 -8.98 -24.27 10.60
CA GLY A 112 -10.05 -24.99 11.30
C GLY A 112 -11.42 -24.92 10.61
N SER A 113 -11.64 -23.93 9.72
CA SER A 113 -12.89 -23.72 9.00
C SER A 113 -12.67 -23.60 7.49
N LEU A 114 -13.69 -23.99 6.72
CA LEU A 114 -13.69 -23.82 5.27
C LEU A 114 -14.01 -22.38 4.89
N VAL A 115 -13.32 -21.86 3.91
CA VAL A 115 -13.57 -20.53 3.34
C VAL A 115 -14.68 -20.63 2.31
N HIS A 116 -15.80 -19.96 2.56
CA HIS A 116 -16.88 -19.86 1.59
C HIS A 116 -16.49 -18.92 0.43
N TYR A 117 -16.88 -19.23 -0.80
CA TYR A 117 -16.51 -18.45 -1.99
C TYR A 117 -16.84 -16.95 -1.87
N LYS A 118 -17.93 -16.57 -1.19
CA LYS A 118 -18.33 -15.18 -0.95
C LYS A 118 -17.37 -14.40 -0.04
N ASN A 119 -16.57 -15.10 0.74
CA ASN A 119 -15.60 -14.51 1.64
C ASN A 119 -14.25 -14.26 0.95
N VAL A 120 -14.06 -14.78 -0.26
CA VAL A 120 -12.84 -14.56 -1.03
C VAL A 120 -12.81 -13.12 -1.55
N ILE A 121 -11.74 -12.41 -1.21
CA ILE A 121 -11.47 -11.05 -1.67
C ILE A 121 -10.73 -11.06 -3.02
N GLY A 122 -9.84 -12.03 -3.20
CA GLY A 122 -9.04 -12.17 -4.40
C GLY A 122 -7.73 -12.92 -4.15
N SER A 123 -6.82 -12.86 -5.11
CA SER A 123 -5.49 -13.47 -5.01
C SER A 123 -4.41 -12.39 -4.99
N PRO A 124 -3.36 -12.54 -4.15
CA PRO A 124 -2.20 -11.65 -4.16
C PRO A 124 -1.40 -11.87 -5.45
N ILE A 125 -1.17 -10.79 -6.19
CA ILE A 125 -0.42 -10.80 -7.45
C ILE A 125 0.99 -10.26 -7.29
N PHE A 126 1.24 -9.48 -6.23
CA PHE A 126 2.53 -8.85 -5.96
C PHE A 126 2.72 -8.63 -4.46
N CYS A 127 3.97 -8.74 -4.00
CA CYS A 127 4.36 -8.54 -2.61
C CYS A 127 5.59 -7.62 -2.55
N VAL A 128 5.53 -6.59 -1.71
CA VAL A 128 6.68 -5.70 -1.44
C VAL A 128 7.08 -5.84 0.01
N PRO A 129 8.24 -6.47 0.29
CA PRO A 129 8.76 -6.59 1.64
C PRO A 129 8.97 -5.22 2.30
N TYR A 130 8.75 -5.15 3.59
CA TYR A 130 8.91 -3.96 4.45
C TYR A 130 7.97 -2.78 4.17
N LEU A 131 7.34 -2.69 2.99
CA LEU A 131 6.42 -1.58 2.66
C LEU A 131 5.16 -1.61 3.54
N GLY A 132 4.79 -2.77 4.05
CA GLY A 132 3.68 -2.92 5.01
C GLY A 132 3.93 -2.18 6.32
N TYR A 133 5.16 -2.14 6.84
CA TYR A 133 5.49 -1.35 8.03
C TYR A 133 5.27 0.15 7.79
N VAL A 134 5.67 0.64 6.61
CA VAL A 134 5.45 2.05 6.22
C VAL A 134 3.95 2.34 6.09
N ALA A 135 3.20 1.46 5.44
CA ALA A 135 1.76 1.58 5.29
C ALA A 135 1.06 1.60 6.66
N ASN A 136 1.40 0.66 7.53
CA ASN A 136 0.84 0.57 8.88
C ASN A 136 1.18 1.80 9.74
N PHE A 137 2.41 2.31 9.65
CA PHE A 137 2.82 3.53 10.35
C PHE A 137 2.01 4.74 9.89
N ILE A 138 1.86 4.96 8.58
CA ILE A 138 1.12 6.09 8.01
C ILE A 138 -0.38 6.03 8.36
N GLN A 139 -0.95 4.83 8.47
CA GLN A 139 -2.39 4.65 8.72
C GLN A 139 -2.77 4.76 10.20
N ASN A 140 -1.85 4.47 11.11
CA ASN A 140 -2.13 4.39 12.55
C ASN A 140 -1.42 5.49 13.36
N PRO A 141 -2.02 5.98 14.47
CA PRO A 141 -1.34 6.87 15.39
C PRO A 141 -0.11 6.20 16.05
N PRO A 142 0.97 6.95 16.35
CA PRO A 142 1.18 8.39 16.10
C PRO A 142 1.62 8.72 14.68
N GLY A 143 2.00 7.72 13.86
CA GLY A 143 2.58 7.88 12.54
C GLY A 143 1.68 8.65 11.57
N LYS A 144 0.36 8.47 11.66
CA LYS A 144 -0.63 9.21 10.88
C LYS A 144 -0.48 10.73 11.04
N TYR A 145 -0.38 11.21 12.28
CA TYR A 145 -0.22 12.65 12.55
C TYR A 145 1.14 13.17 12.12
N LEU A 146 2.20 12.37 12.34
CA LEU A 146 3.55 12.71 11.90
C LEU A 146 3.65 12.78 10.37
N SER A 147 2.99 11.88 9.65
CA SER A 147 2.97 11.89 8.19
C SER A 147 2.23 13.10 7.62
N ILE A 148 1.12 13.51 8.23
CA ILE A 148 0.39 14.74 7.86
C ILE A 148 1.27 15.97 8.13
N GLY A 149 1.90 16.05 9.31
CA GLY A 149 2.81 17.15 9.65
C GLY A 149 4.00 17.24 8.70
N PHE A 150 4.61 16.11 8.38
CA PHE A 150 5.69 16.05 7.40
C PHE A 150 5.25 16.54 6.01
N GLY A 151 4.07 16.13 5.54
CA GLY A 151 3.49 16.61 4.28
C GLY A 151 3.28 18.11 4.26
N ALA A 152 2.76 18.68 5.35
CA ALA A 152 2.59 20.13 5.49
C ALA A 152 3.94 20.88 5.47
N ILE A 153 4.94 20.40 6.20
CA ILE A 153 6.30 20.96 6.19
C ILE A 153 6.89 20.86 4.77
N LEU A 154 6.72 19.73 4.09
CA LEU A 154 7.21 19.55 2.73
C LEU A 154 6.62 20.59 1.77
N LEU A 155 5.31 20.85 1.86
CA LEU A 155 4.67 21.89 1.06
C LEU A 155 5.29 23.26 1.31
N VAL A 156 5.49 23.64 2.57
CA VAL A 156 6.14 24.91 2.92
C VAL A 156 7.55 24.97 2.31
N LEU A 157 8.34 23.91 2.44
CA LEU A 157 9.70 23.85 1.91
C LEU A 157 9.78 23.99 0.38
N VAL A 158 8.80 23.45 -0.33
CA VAL A 158 8.72 23.57 -1.81
C VAL A 158 8.50 25.02 -2.23
N PHE A 159 7.63 25.76 -1.53
CA PHE A 159 7.33 27.15 -1.85
C PHE A 159 8.28 28.16 -1.21
N LEU A 160 9.12 27.75 -0.25
CA LEU A 160 10.00 28.64 0.49
C LEU A 160 10.95 29.49 -0.39
N PRO A 161 11.59 28.96 -1.46
CA PRO A 161 12.46 29.77 -2.33
C PRO A 161 11.72 30.88 -3.05
N ASP A 162 10.45 30.66 -3.40
CA ASP A 162 9.65 31.65 -4.10
C ASP A 162 9.17 32.75 -3.15
N LEU A 163 8.77 32.36 -1.93
CA LEU A 163 8.42 33.31 -0.86
C LEU A 163 9.59 34.23 -0.46
N LEU A 164 10.81 33.67 -0.39
CA LEU A 164 12.01 34.44 -0.01
C LEU A 164 12.65 35.19 -1.20
N GLY A 165 12.27 34.85 -2.43
CA GLY A 165 12.87 35.41 -3.67
C GLY A 165 12.16 36.65 -4.20
N ASP A 166 10.92 36.90 -3.83
CA ASP A 166 10.06 37.93 -4.44
C ASP A 166 10.37 39.38 -3.91
N ASP A 167 10.96 39.50 -2.73
CA ASP A 167 11.27 40.82 -2.14
C ASP A 167 12.47 41.55 -2.81
N GLY A 168 13.24 40.88 -3.66
CA GLY A 168 14.46 41.45 -4.28
C GLY A 168 14.25 42.09 -5.65
N GLU A 169 13.24 41.67 -6.40
CA GLU A 169 13.08 42.08 -7.79
C GLU A 169 12.19 43.35 -7.93
N ASN A 170 11.24 43.54 -7.03
CA ASN A 170 10.42 44.73 -7.01
C ASN A 170 11.19 46.00 -6.60
N LYS A 171 12.16 45.88 -5.67
CA LYS A 171 12.99 47.04 -5.26
C LYS A 171 14.00 47.54 -6.32
N LYS A 172 14.32 46.70 -7.33
CA LYS A 172 15.19 47.12 -8.43
C LYS A 172 14.47 47.84 -9.55
N LYS A 173 13.19 47.55 -9.76
CA LYS A 173 12.39 48.23 -10.81
C LYS A 173 12.00 49.65 -10.44
N ASP A 174 11.84 49.95 -9.16
CA ASP A 174 11.51 51.31 -8.68
C ASP A 174 12.73 52.25 -8.67
N LYS A 175 13.97 51.72 -8.52
CA LYS A 175 15.20 52.53 -8.56
C LYS A 175 15.71 52.84 -9.98
N VAL A 176 15.12 52.31 -11.02
CA VAL A 176 15.52 52.56 -12.44
C VAL A 176 14.56 53.57 -13.10
N LYS A 177 13.50 54.00 -12.39
CA LYS A 177 12.51 54.98 -12.86
C LYS A 177 12.65 56.39 -12.25
N GLU A 178 13.61 56.60 -11.39
CA GLU A 178 14.08 57.93 -10.91
C GLU A 178 15.38 58.32 -11.65
#